data_628f7ad7288a3667e599428557548c19
#
_entry.id   628f7ad7288a3667e599428557548c19
#
_cell.length_a   1.000
_cell.length_b   1.000
_cell.length_c   1.000
_cell.angle_alpha   90.00
_cell.angle_beta   90.00
_cell.angle_gamma   90.00
#
_symmetry.space_group_name_H-M   'P 1'
#
loop_
_entity.id
_entity.type
_entity.pdbx_description
1 polymer ?
#
loop_
_entity_poly.entity_id
_entity_poly.type
_entity_poly.pdbx_seq_one_letter_code
_entity_poly.pdbx_strand_id
1 'polypeptide(L)'
;MTPQEIKNTDFETFFQAVPQMKEVHHIKVTGQEIYHVYKHDVVYVTRPEGERTLQMLVPEVKPESAQQKYPTILYVQGSAWLKQDQYKRLSAMADLARRGFVTAILQYRESDLAAFPAQIQDAKTGVRFLRKHAEEYHIDVDNIFIMGDSSGGHTAVLAGITA
;
A
#
# COMPACT_ATOMS: atom_id res chain seq x y z
N MET A 1 -35.58 -22.72 -4.89
CA MET A 1 -35.50 -21.79 -6.04
C MET A 1 -34.57 -22.39 -7.08
N THR A 2 -34.97 -22.41 -8.35
CA THR A 2 -34.12 -22.79 -9.49
C THR A 2 -33.12 -21.68 -9.80
N PRO A 3 -32.00 -21.96 -10.50
CA PRO A 3 -31.06 -20.93 -10.93
C PRO A 3 -31.68 -19.78 -11.73
N GLN A 4 -32.76 -20.04 -12.47
CA GLN A 4 -33.47 -19.01 -13.24
C GLN A 4 -34.34 -18.13 -12.33
N GLU A 5 -34.99 -18.69 -11.33
CA GLU A 5 -35.75 -17.96 -10.33
C GLU A 5 -34.84 -17.05 -9.50
N ILE A 6 -33.64 -17.53 -9.11
CA ILE A 6 -32.63 -16.75 -8.39
C ILE A 6 -32.20 -15.53 -9.23
N LYS A 7 -31.93 -15.72 -10.54
CA LYS A 7 -31.55 -14.62 -11.43
C LYS A 7 -32.59 -13.51 -11.57
N ASN A 8 -33.86 -13.86 -11.45
CA ASN A 8 -34.97 -12.94 -11.67
C ASN A 8 -35.57 -12.38 -10.37
N THR A 9 -35.09 -12.84 -9.22
CA THR A 9 -35.57 -12.39 -7.91
C THR A 9 -34.70 -11.23 -7.44
N ASP A 10 -35.33 -10.13 -7.01
CA ASP A 10 -34.58 -9.06 -6.36
C ASP A 10 -33.93 -9.56 -5.06
N PHE A 11 -32.86 -8.86 -4.67
CA PHE A 11 -32.03 -9.28 -3.54
C PHE A 11 -32.83 -9.37 -2.22
N GLU A 12 -33.73 -8.44 -1.97
CA GLU A 12 -34.51 -8.40 -0.72
C GLU A 12 -35.46 -9.60 -0.64
N THR A 13 -36.18 -9.90 -1.73
CA THR A 13 -37.08 -11.07 -1.83
C THR A 13 -36.30 -12.38 -1.71
N PHE A 14 -35.15 -12.49 -2.36
CA PHE A 14 -34.27 -13.65 -2.22
C PHE A 14 -33.83 -13.85 -0.77
N PHE A 15 -33.43 -12.77 -0.09
CA PHE A 15 -32.94 -12.78 1.27
C PHE A 15 -33.98 -13.26 2.27
N GLN A 16 -35.23 -12.84 2.10
CA GLN A 16 -36.36 -13.24 2.94
C GLN A 16 -36.74 -14.71 2.74
N ALA A 17 -36.49 -15.26 1.55
CA ALA A 17 -36.84 -16.65 1.21
C ALA A 17 -35.85 -17.71 1.75
N VAL A 18 -34.67 -17.31 2.29
CA VAL A 18 -33.63 -18.21 2.77
C VAL A 18 -33.53 -18.17 4.30
N PRO A 19 -34.23 -19.08 5.03
CA PRO A 19 -34.33 -19.01 6.50
C PRO A 19 -32.99 -18.97 7.25
N GLN A 20 -31.98 -19.68 6.75
CA GLN A 20 -30.63 -19.72 7.33
C GLN A 20 -29.86 -18.39 7.22
N MET A 21 -30.36 -17.43 6.42
CA MET A 21 -29.74 -16.10 6.29
C MET A 21 -30.31 -15.07 7.27
N LYS A 22 -31.24 -15.44 8.15
CA LYS A 22 -31.86 -14.51 9.12
C LYS A 22 -30.88 -13.90 10.12
N GLU A 23 -29.72 -14.52 10.30
CA GLU A 23 -28.65 -14.03 11.19
C GLU A 23 -27.56 -13.23 10.46
N VAL A 24 -27.73 -12.94 9.17
CA VAL A 24 -26.73 -12.18 8.41
C VAL A 24 -26.76 -10.72 8.83
N HIS A 25 -25.63 -10.21 9.27
CA HIS A 25 -25.48 -8.81 9.60
C HIS A 25 -25.38 -7.96 8.32
N HIS A 26 -26.29 -7.02 8.17
CA HIS A 26 -26.25 -6.05 7.10
C HIS A 26 -25.20 -4.98 7.39
N ILE A 27 -24.13 -4.94 6.61
CA ILE A 27 -23.16 -3.85 6.65
C ILE A 27 -23.62 -2.77 5.68
N LYS A 28 -24.00 -1.61 6.22
CA LYS A 28 -24.32 -0.45 5.38
C LYS A 28 -23.04 0.17 4.86
N VAL A 29 -22.89 0.23 3.55
CA VAL A 29 -21.87 1.00 2.86
C VAL A 29 -22.32 2.46 2.89
N THR A 30 -21.48 3.37 3.37
CA THR A 30 -21.81 4.80 3.50
C THR A 30 -21.57 5.58 2.22
N GLY A 31 -20.82 5.01 1.28
CA GLY A 31 -20.36 5.67 0.06
C GLY A 31 -19.19 6.64 0.30
N GLN A 32 -18.70 6.71 1.54
CA GLN A 32 -17.55 7.56 1.93
C GLN A 32 -16.26 6.74 2.11
N GLU A 33 -16.33 5.45 1.86
CA GLU A 33 -15.18 4.55 1.96
C GLU A 33 -14.13 4.90 0.90
N ILE A 34 -12.87 5.01 1.32
CA ILE A 34 -11.74 5.14 0.41
C ILE A 34 -11.27 3.74 0.06
N TYR A 35 -11.55 3.32 -1.17
CA TYR A 35 -11.01 2.08 -1.72
C TYR A 35 -9.56 2.32 -2.15
N HIS A 36 -8.79 1.25 -2.25
CA HIS A 36 -7.41 1.33 -2.72
C HIS A 36 -7.08 0.17 -3.65
N VAL A 37 -6.19 0.43 -4.59
CA VAL A 37 -5.66 -0.56 -5.52
C VAL A 37 -4.31 -1.03 -4.99
N TYR A 38 -4.12 -2.33 -4.89
CA TYR A 38 -2.82 -2.91 -4.57
C TYR A 38 -1.99 -3.03 -5.85
N LYS A 39 -0.84 -2.37 -5.85
CA LYS A 39 0.20 -2.46 -6.88
C LYS A 39 1.35 -3.27 -6.30
N HIS A 40 1.43 -4.54 -6.71
CA HIS A 40 2.46 -5.46 -6.22
C HIS A 40 3.75 -5.35 -7.03
N ASP A 41 4.87 -5.60 -6.40
CA ASP A 41 6.19 -5.75 -7.01
C ASP A 41 6.60 -4.63 -7.98
N VAL A 42 6.24 -3.39 -7.62
CA VAL A 42 6.60 -2.21 -8.40
C VAL A 42 8.11 -2.00 -8.33
N VAL A 43 8.82 -2.24 -9.43
CA VAL A 43 10.28 -2.08 -9.50
C VAL A 43 10.65 -0.60 -9.42
N TYR A 44 11.30 -0.19 -8.34
CA TYR A 44 11.75 1.18 -8.15
C TYR A 44 13.21 1.41 -8.53
N VAL A 45 14.01 0.34 -8.54
CA VAL A 45 15.41 0.36 -8.98
C VAL A 45 15.90 -1.02 -9.37
N THR A 46 16.74 -1.08 -10.39
CA THR A 46 17.53 -2.26 -10.76
C THR A 46 18.99 -2.05 -10.33
N ARG A 47 19.56 -3.03 -9.63
CA ARG A 47 20.92 -3.04 -9.14
C ARG A 47 21.66 -4.26 -9.70
N PRO A 48 23.00 -4.34 -9.59
CA PRO A 48 23.72 -5.57 -9.94
C PRO A 48 23.21 -6.80 -9.17
N GLU A 49 22.76 -6.60 -7.92
CA GLU A 49 22.21 -7.61 -7.03
C GLU A 49 20.73 -7.94 -7.34
N GLY A 50 20.18 -7.39 -8.41
CA GLY A 50 18.81 -7.60 -8.86
C GLY A 50 17.87 -6.42 -8.60
N GLU A 51 16.62 -6.61 -8.98
CA GLU A 51 15.56 -5.61 -8.81
C GLU A 51 15.18 -5.45 -7.35
N ARG A 52 14.77 -4.23 -7.00
CA ARG A 52 14.17 -3.91 -5.70
C ARG A 52 12.80 -3.31 -5.94
N THR A 53 11.84 -3.77 -5.15
CA THR A 53 10.43 -3.51 -5.37
C THR A 53 9.77 -2.75 -4.22
N LEU A 54 8.61 -2.17 -4.55
CA LEU A 54 7.66 -1.63 -3.60
C LEU A 54 6.37 -2.45 -3.64
N GLN A 55 5.77 -2.67 -2.47
CA GLN A 55 4.37 -3.07 -2.38
C GLN A 55 3.55 -1.82 -2.08
N MET A 56 2.67 -1.40 -3.00
CA MET A 56 1.98 -0.12 -2.88
C MET A 56 0.47 -0.30 -2.76
N LEU A 57 -0.15 0.53 -1.94
CA LEU A 57 -1.59 0.67 -1.85
C LEU A 57 -1.92 2.12 -2.20
N VAL A 58 -2.60 2.30 -3.32
CA VAL A 58 -2.94 3.61 -3.88
C VAL A 58 -4.45 3.81 -3.75
N PRO A 59 -4.93 4.89 -3.10
CA PRO A 59 -6.35 5.19 -3.06
C PRO A 59 -6.94 5.25 -4.46
N GLU A 60 -8.12 4.63 -4.63
CA GLU A 60 -8.83 4.67 -5.90
C GLU A 60 -9.40 6.08 -6.10
N VAL A 61 -9.03 6.69 -7.21
CA VAL A 61 -9.46 8.04 -7.55
C VAL A 61 -10.64 7.97 -8.51
N LYS A 62 -11.77 8.55 -8.10
CA LYS A 62 -12.95 8.64 -8.95
C LYS A 62 -12.72 9.65 -10.07
N PRO A 63 -13.39 9.51 -11.24
CA PRO A 63 -13.20 10.44 -12.37
C PRO A 63 -13.41 11.91 -11.99
N GLU A 64 -14.36 12.20 -11.11
CA GLU A 64 -14.67 13.56 -10.63
C GLU A 64 -13.58 14.16 -9.73
N SER A 65 -12.69 13.34 -9.19
CA SER A 65 -11.57 13.73 -8.32
C SER A 65 -10.20 13.36 -8.90
N ALA A 66 -10.10 13.26 -10.23
CA ALA A 66 -8.87 12.82 -10.90
C ALA A 66 -7.62 13.65 -10.58
N GLN A 67 -7.79 14.90 -10.14
CA GLN A 67 -6.69 15.80 -9.72
C GLN A 67 -6.31 15.63 -8.24
N GLN A 68 -7.02 14.80 -7.48
CA GLN A 68 -6.74 14.62 -6.07
C GLN A 68 -5.37 13.94 -5.87
N LYS A 69 -4.57 14.51 -4.98
CA LYS A 69 -3.28 13.97 -4.54
C LYS A 69 -3.39 13.58 -3.07
N TYR A 70 -2.61 12.57 -2.70
CA TYR A 70 -2.63 12.02 -1.35
C TYR A 70 -1.25 12.10 -0.70
N PRO A 71 -1.17 12.41 0.60
CA PRO A 71 0.06 12.26 1.34
C PRO A 71 0.53 10.81 1.28
N THR A 72 1.84 10.62 1.28
CA THR A 72 2.44 9.31 1.01
C THR A 72 3.31 8.85 2.16
N ILE A 73 3.22 7.59 2.51
CA ILE A 73 4.05 6.95 3.53
C ILE A 73 4.90 5.86 2.86
N LEU A 74 6.23 6.05 2.90
CA LEU A 74 7.20 5.00 2.58
C LEU A 74 7.58 4.28 3.87
N TYR A 75 7.16 3.03 4.00
CA TYR A 75 7.46 2.18 5.14
C TYR A 75 8.68 1.31 4.88
N VAL A 76 9.66 1.39 5.79
CA VAL A 76 10.89 0.61 5.79
C VAL A 76 10.78 -0.45 6.88
N GLN A 77 10.69 -1.71 6.50
CA GLN A 77 10.49 -2.81 7.43
C GLN A 77 11.77 -3.14 8.21
N GLY A 78 11.63 -3.38 9.51
CA GLY A 78 12.68 -3.96 10.34
C GLY A 78 12.90 -5.44 10.03
N SER A 79 14.16 -5.82 9.83
CA SER A 79 14.57 -7.21 9.55
C SER A 79 16.00 -7.50 10.05
N ALA A 80 16.53 -6.68 10.98
CA ALA A 80 17.96 -6.68 11.34
C ALA A 80 18.86 -6.50 10.10
N TRP A 81 18.42 -5.72 9.12
CA TRP A 81 19.03 -5.51 7.79
C TRP A 81 19.21 -6.79 6.96
N LEU A 82 18.51 -7.87 7.32
CA LEU A 82 18.41 -9.10 6.54
C LEU A 82 17.22 -9.04 5.58
N LYS A 83 16.90 -10.17 4.94
CA LYS A 83 15.78 -10.29 4.01
C LYS A 83 14.47 -9.86 4.63
N GLN A 84 13.75 -8.99 3.92
CA GLN A 84 12.45 -8.49 4.35
C GLN A 84 11.33 -9.35 3.79
N ASP A 85 10.29 -9.55 4.60
CA ASP A 85 8.99 -10.03 4.14
C ASP A 85 8.08 -8.80 3.90
N GLN A 86 8.05 -8.32 2.67
CA GLN A 86 7.30 -7.13 2.27
C GLN A 86 5.78 -7.26 2.47
N TYR A 87 5.27 -8.49 2.60
CA TYR A 87 3.84 -8.76 2.71
C TYR A 87 3.35 -8.71 4.16
N LYS A 88 4.23 -8.87 5.13
CA LYS A 88 3.91 -8.94 6.56
C LYS A 88 3.12 -7.75 7.09
N ARG A 89 3.30 -6.56 6.53
CA ARG A 89 2.67 -5.31 6.99
C ARG A 89 1.57 -4.79 6.08
N LEU A 90 1.16 -5.55 5.06
CA LEU A 90 0.15 -5.10 4.09
C LEU A 90 -1.17 -4.68 4.75
N SER A 91 -1.66 -5.41 5.76
CA SER A 91 -2.90 -5.08 6.46
C SER A 91 -2.82 -3.72 7.18
N ALA A 92 -1.70 -3.46 7.87
CA ALA A 92 -1.48 -2.18 8.55
C ALA A 92 -1.36 -1.02 7.54
N MET A 93 -0.70 -1.26 6.40
CA MET A 93 -0.61 -0.26 5.33
C MET A 93 -1.98 -0.03 4.66
N ALA A 94 -2.81 -1.06 4.54
CA ALA A 94 -4.17 -0.92 4.04
C ALA A 94 -5.04 -0.05 4.97
N ASP A 95 -4.85 -0.12 6.29
CA ASP A 95 -5.54 0.76 7.24
C ASP A 95 -5.18 2.24 7.05
N LEU A 96 -3.91 2.53 6.73
CA LEU A 96 -3.47 3.88 6.39
C LEU A 96 -4.00 4.32 5.01
N ALA A 97 -4.02 3.41 4.03
CA ALA A 97 -4.57 3.70 2.70
C ALA A 97 -6.06 4.06 2.77
N ARG A 98 -6.84 3.36 3.61
CA ARG A 98 -8.26 3.72 3.87
C ARG A 98 -8.45 5.08 4.55
N ARG A 99 -7.40 5.63 5.15
CA ARG A 99 -7.38 6.99 5.74
C ARG A 99 -6.91 8.06 4.77
N GLY A 100 -6.72 7.71 3.49
CA GLY A 100 -6.34 8.65 2.44
C GLY A 100 -4.84 8.84 2.27
N PHE A 101 -4.02 7.83 2.56
CA PHE A 101 -2.60 7.84 2.25
C PHE A 101 -2.30 6.93 1.06
N VAL A 102 -1.37 7.32 0.19
CA VAL A 102 -0.62 6.35 -0.59
C VAL A 102 0.37 5.68 0.35
N THR A 103 0.42 4.36 0.38
CA THR A 103 1.39 3.64 1.19
C THR A 103 2.28 2.77 0.33
N ALA A 104 3.57 2.69 0.66
CA ALA A 104 4.55 1.88 -0.04
C ALA A 104 5.45 1.16 0.96
N ILE A 105 5.60 -0.15 0.83
CA ILE A 105 6.54 -0.96 1.63
C ILE A 105 7.80 -1.15 0.79
N LEU A 106 8.93 -0.72 1.32
CA LEU A 106 10.21 -0.75 0.62
C LEU A 106 10.92 -2.10 0.82
N GLN A 107 11.34 -2.71 -0.28
CA GLN A 107 12.41 -3.71 -0.28
C GLN A 107 13.75 -2.97 -0.43
N TYR A 108 14.67 -3.20 0.51
CA TYR A 108 16.02 -2.66 0.43
C TYR A 108 17.06 -3.79 0.36
N ARG A 109 18.29 -3.51 -0.07
CA ARG A 109 19.37 -4.49 -0.10
C ARG A 109 19.73 -4.96 1.31
N GLU A 110 19.82 -6.25 1.47
CA GLU A 110 20.23 -6.94 2.69
C GLU A 110 21.73 -6.70 2.96
N SER A 111 22.16 -6.83 4.21
CA SER A 111 23.55 -6.55 4.61
C SER A 111 24.55 -7.54 4.02
N ASP A 112 24.12 -8.76 3.69
CA ASP A 112 24.92 -9.77 3.00
C ASP A 112 25.10 -9.49 1.50
N LEU A 113 24.19 -8.71 0.91
CA LEU A 113 24.29 -8.26 -0.48
C LEU A 113 25.06 -6.94 -0.62
N ALA A 114 24.84 -6.01 0.32
CA ALA A 114 25.47 -4.69 0.26
C ALA A 114 25.64 -4.08 1.66
N ALA A 115 26.86 -3.68 1.97
CA ALA A 115 27.20 -3.05 3.25
C ALA A 115 26.53 -1.67 3.41
N PHE A 116 26.45 -1.21 4.67
CA PHE A 116 26.09 0.19 4.97
C PHE A 116 26.93 1.17 4.11
N PRO A 117 26.34 2.22 3.52
CA PRO A 117 24.98 2.76 3.72
C PRO A 117 23.95 2.35 2.64
N ALA A 118 24.09 1.18 2.02
CA ALA A 118 23.26 0.74 0.90
C ALA A 118 21.75 0.82 1.20
N GLN A 119 21.33 0.45 2.41
CA GLN A 119 19.94 0.46 2.85
C GLN A 119 19.35 1.88 2.85
N ILE A 120 20.16 2.86 3.27
CA ILE A 120 19.76 4.28 3.28
C ILE A 120 19.67 4.82 1.84
N GLN A 121 20.61 4.42 0.98
CA GLN A 121 20.60 4.79 -0.44
C GLN A 121 19.36 4.23 -1.14
N ASP A 122 18.95 3.01 -0.81
CA ASP A 122 17.75 2.39 -1.36
C ASP A 122 16.49 3.10 -0.86
N ALA A 123 16.41 3.45 0.42
CA ALA A 123 15.30 4.22 0.97
C ALA A 123 15.16 5.60 0.30
N LYS A 124 16.27 6.33 0.12
CA LYS A 124 16.27 7.59 -0.63
C LYS A 124 15.90 7.41 -2.11
N THR A 125 16.29 6.29 -2.71
CA THR A 125 15.91 5.97 -4.10
C THR A 125 14.42 5.70 -4.20
N GLY A 126 13.83 5.01 -3.22
CA GLY A 126 12.39 4.82 -3.10
C GLY A 126 11.62 6.15 -3.02
N VAL A 127 12.09 7.09 -2.19
CA VAL A 127 11.48 8.44 -2.11
C VAL A 127 11.58 9.17 -3.46
N ARG A 128 12.73 9.11 -4.15
CA ARG A 128 12.88 9.75 -5.47
C ARG A 128 11.98 9.10 -6.52
N PHE A 129 11.83 7.78 -6.48
CA PHE A 129 10.91 7.06 -7.35
C PHE A 129 9.46 7.53 -7.14
N LEU A 130 9.00 7.60 -5.90
CA LEU A 130 7.65 8.06 -5.57
C LEU A 130 7.41 9.50 -6.06
N ARG A 131 8.37 10.41 -5.88
CA ARG A 131 8.29 11.77 -6.41
C ARG A 131 8.23 11.81 -7.94
N LYS A 132 9.05 11.00 -8.61
CA LYS A 132 9.08 10.93 -10.08
C LYS A 132 7.77 10.42 -10.68
N HIS A 133 7.11 9.49 -9.98
CA HIS A 133 5.88 8.85 -10.42
C HIS A 133 4.63 9.42 -9.69
N ALA A 134 4.72 10.65 -9.19
CA ALA A 134 3.68 11.27 -8.38
C ALA A 134 2.34 11.38 -9.12
N GLU A 135 2.35 11.67 -10.41
CA GLU A 135 1.13 11.74 -11.23
C GLU A 135 0.47 10.36 -11.38
N GLU A 136 1.26 9.33 -11.63
CA GLU A 136 0.79 7.96 -11.83
C GLU A 136 0.11 7.38 -10.58
N TYR A 137 0.65 7.72 -9.40
CA TYR A 137 0.17 7.17 -8.13
C TYR A 137 -0.59 8.21 -7.27
N HIS A 138 -0.97 9.34 -7.84
CA HIS A 138 -1.70 10.41 -7.15
C HIS A 138 -1.02 10.90 -5.86
N ILE A 139 0.30 11.02 -5.89
CA ILE A 139 1.13 11.40 -4.75
C ILE A 139 1.20 12.93 -4.60
N ASP A 140 0.98 13.42 -3.38
CA ASP A 140 1.33 14.77 -2.98
C ASP A 140 2.83 14.82 -2.67
N VAL A 141 3.60 15.45 -3.55
CA VAL A 141 5.08 15.50 -3.47
C VAL A 141 5.60 16.32 -2.29
N ASP A 142 4.78 17.21 -1.74
CA ASP A 142 5.13 18.05 -0.59
C ASP A 142 4.89 17.32 0.74
N ASN A 143 4.13 16.22 0.71
CA ASN A 143 3.75 15.43 1.88
C ASN A 143 4.15 13.96 1.74
N ILE A 144 5.45 13.70 1.60
CA ILE A 144 6.02 12.34 1.60
C ILE A 144 6.74 12.10 2.93
N PHE A 145 6.26 11.09 3.65
CA PHE A 145 6.80 10.67 4.94
C PHE A 145 7.54 9.35 4.80
N ILE A 146 8.63 9.20 5.56
CA ILE A 146 9.33 7.93 5.70
C ILE A 146 9.19 7.45 7.14
N MET A 147 8.80 6.20 7.32
CA MET A 147 8.69 5.57 8.64
C MET A 147 9.22 4.15 8.61
N GLY A 148 9.51 3.60 9.77
CA GLY A 148 9.98 2.22 9.87
C GLY A 148 10.04 1.74 11.31
N ASP A 149 10.26 0.45 11.48
CA ASP A 149 10.46 -0.20 12.78
C ASP A 149 11.86 -0.83 12.87
N SER A 150 12.42 -0.95 14.08
CA SER A 150 13.71 -1.61 14.32
C SER A 150 14.82 -1.09 13.37
N SER A 151 15.53 -1.97 12.67
CA SER A 151 16.53 -1.62 11.64
C SER A 151 15.94 -0.75 10.51
N GLY A 152 14.66 -0.93 10.18
CA GLY A 152 13.96 -0.07 9.23
C GLY A 152 13.72 1.33 9.80
N GLY A 153 13.45 1.46 11.10
CA GLY A 153 13.37 2.76 11.79
C GLY A 153 14.69 3.52 11.76
N HIS A 154 15.80 2.84 12.03
CA HIS A 154 17.14 3.40 11.88
C HIS A 154 17.38 3.89 10.44
N THR A 155 17.05 3.07 9.44
CA THR A 155 17.19 3.42 8.03
C THR A 155 16.32 4.63 7.65
N ALA A 156 15.07 4.67 8.14
CA ALA A 156 14.15 5.77 7.88
C ALA A 156 14.65 7.08 8.47
N VAL A 157 15.12 7.09 9.72
CA VAL A 157 15.68 8.29 10.39
C VAL A 157 16.90 8.79 9.61
N LEU A 158 17.87 7.92 9.30
CA LEU A 158 19.06 8.34 8.56
C LEU A 158 18.73 8.81 7.15
N ALA A 159 17.76 8.20 6.46
CA ALA A 159 17.32 8.68 5.16
C ALA A 159 16.69 10.07 5.22
N GLY A 160 15.99 10.41 6.31
CA GLY A 160 15.36 11.71 6.50
C GLY A 160 16.30 12.84 6.90
N ILE A 161 17.34 12.57 7.68
CA ILE A 161 18.25 13.59 8.22
C ILE A 161 19.56 13.78 7.46
N THR A 162 19.86 12.91 6.49
CA THR A 162 21.08 13.03 5.67
C THR A 162 20.75 13.53 4.27
N ALA A 163 21.57 14.44 3.73
CA ALA A 163 21.43 14.98 2.38
C ALA A 163 21.74 13.92 1.28
#